data_b93e09291719cde04b95fa0388d133d5
#
_entry.id   b93e09291719cde04b95fa0388d133d5
#
_cell.length_a   1.000
_cell.length_b   1.000
_cell.length_c   1.000
_cell.angle_alpha   90.00
_cell.angle_beta   90.00
_cell.angle_gamma   90.00
#
_symmetry.space_group_name_H-M   'P 1'
#
loop_
_entity.id
_entity.type
_entity.pdbx_description
1 polymer ?
#
loop_
_entity_poly.entity_id
_entity_poly.type
_entity_poly.pdbx_seq_one_letter_code
_entity_poly.pdbx_strand_id
1 'polypeptide(L)'
;MRRILLILVVLTVSYSLNAQSSKRYRLRKAFQTETPMTHDPVMAYEDSTYYLFATGMGIQQMTSKDCKTWTVLPEPVMTVIPKWTRDSVPGFTHHVWAPDVIKWHGRWWLAYSCSTFGKNGSAIGLLSKPSLAFPIWKDEGCIVTSKAKRDNWNAIDPNFVIDENDEPWLVWGSFWDGIQLAKLDTTMHIAKGEKPRTIARRYSPKNQKRMANPTSKYAGTNAIEAPFIMKHGGYYYLFVSWDYCCMGSKSTYRVVVGRSKTVDGPYVDRNGEDMREGGGTPVIEGDKKFFEAIGHCAAYNMNGEDIYISHGYSVEHKGAAILVQRPIKWTSDGWPVLVES
;
A
#
# COMPACT_ATOMS: atom_id res chain seq x y z
N MET A 1 -12.85 77.74 -49.66
CA MET A 1 -13.41 76.84 -48.65
C MET A 1 -13.08 75.38 -49.06
N ARG A 2 -12.03 74.80 -48.45
CA ARG A 2 -11.64 73.39 -48.72
C ARG A 2 -12.18 72.50 -47.59
N ARG A 3 -13.06 71.58 -47.92
CA ARG A 3 -13.57 70.58 -46.97
C ARG A 3 -12.54 69.48 -46.89
N ILE A 4 -12.00 69.25 -45.70
CA ILE A 4 -11.14 68.16 -45.38
C ILE A 4 -12.00 66.94 -45.01
N LEU A 5 -11.93 65.89 -45.79
CA LEU A 5 -12.61 64.61 -45.49
C LEU A 5 -11.71 63.78 -44.61
N LEU A 6 -12.12 63.53 -43.34
CA LEU A 6 -11.43 62.63 -42.43
C LEU A 6 -11.87 61.19 -42.73
N ILE A 7 -10.95 60.38 -43.20
CA ILE A 7 -11.18 58.96 -43.36
C ILE A 7 -10.77 58.26 -42.05
N LEU A 8 -11.76 57.74 -41.31
CA LEU A 8 -11.52 56.88 -40.16
C LEU A 8 -11.20 55.48 -40.66
N VAL A 9 -9.95 55.04 -40.50
CA VAL A 9 -9.54 53.66 -40.72
C VAL A 9 -9.81 52.89 -39.43
N VAL A 10 -10.85 52.05 -39.40
CA VAL A 10 -11.12 51.09 -38.34
C VAL A 10 -10.27 49.85 -38.57
N LEU A 11 -9.21 49.75 -37.82
CA LEU A 11 -8.41 48.50 -37.72
C LEU A 11 -9.17 47.47 -36.88
N THR A 12 -9.83 46.52 -37.53
CA THR A 12 -10.37 45.35 -36.90
C THR A 12 -9.21 44.35 -36.64
N VAL A 13 -8.76 44.33 -35.39
CA VAL A 13 -7.82 43.28 -34.96
C VAL A 13 -8.63 42.01 -34.77
N SER A 14 -8.55 41.09 -35.71
CA SER A 14 -9.11 39.75 -35.58
C SER A 14 -8.25 38.94 -34.61
N TYR A 15 -8.73 38.79 -33.37
CA TYR A 15 -8.18 37.80 -32.44
C TYR A 15 -8.61 36.42 -32.90
N SER A 16 -7.70 35.69 -33.55
CA SER A 16 -7.83 34.25 -33.76
C SER A 16 -7.68 33.57 -32.39
N LEU A 17 -8.78 33.26 -31.75
CA LEU A 17 -8.80 32.33 -30.64
C LEU A 17 -8.42 30.94 -31.17
N ASN A 18 -7.16 30.57 -31.04
CA ASN A 18 -6.74 29.19 -31.14
C ASN A 18 -7.48 28.41 -30.04
N ALA A 19 -8.57 27.78 -30.41
CA ALA A 19 -9.23 26.78 -29.63
C ALA A 19 -8.27 25.58 -29.52
N GLN A 20 -7.38 25.61 -28.52
CA GLN A 20 -6.69 24.43 -28.04
C GLN A 20 -7.78 23.41 -27.67
N SER A 21 -7.88 22.33 -28.42
CA SER A 21 -8.78 21.25 -28.15
C SER A 21 -8.45 20.74 -26.75
N SER A 22 -9.19 21.19 -25.75
CA SER A 22 -9.21 20.56 -24.46
C SER A 22 -9.65 19.12 -24.70
N LYS A 23 -8.71 18.15 -24.59
CA LYS A 23 -9.07 16.75 -24.45
C LYS A 23 -10.07 16.71 -23.30
N ARG A 24 -11.37 16.57 -23.63
CA ARG A 24 -12.41 16.32 -22.64
C ARG A 24 -12.00 15.03 -21.95
N TYR A 25 -11.43 15.14 -20.75
CA TYR A 25 -11.35 14.03 -19.82
C TYR A 25 -12.79 13.60 -19.62
N ARG A 26 -13.18 12.49 -20.26
CA ARG A 26 -14.43 11.83 -19.91
C ARG A 26 -14.28 11.49 -18.43
N LEU A 27 -15.03 12.18 -17.57
CA LEU A 27 -15.18 11.80 -16.18
C LEU A 27 -15.57 10.32 -16.19
N ARG A 28 -14.69 9.47 -15.70
CA ARG A 28 -15.00 8.05 -15.55
C ARG A 28 -16.18 8.00 -14.59
N LYS A 29 -17.25 7.32 -14.97
CA LYS A 29 -18.38 7.07 -14.08
C LYS A 29 -17.98 5.97 -13.10
N ALA A 30 -18.49 6.06 -11.87
CA ALA A 30 -18.45 4.94 -10.94
C ALA A 30 -19.08 3.71 -11.59
N PHE A 31 -18.53 2.54 -11.35
CA PHE A 31 -19.08 1.27 -11.83
C PHE A 31 -18.95 0.19 -10.76
N GLN A 32 -19.80 -0.83 -10.81
CA GLN A 32 -19.79 -1.94 -9.87
C GLN A 32 -19.10 -3.17 -10.47
N THR A 33 -18.45 -3.94 -9.61
CA THR A 33 -17.79 -5.20 -9.96
C THR A 33 -17.64 -6.08 -8.72
N GLU A 34 -17.71 -7.40 -8.93
CA GLU A 34 -17.40 -8.40 -7.88
C GLU A 34 -15.92 -8.83 -7.92
N THR A 35 -15.22 -8.52 -9.00
CA THR A 35 -13.80 -8.83 -9.20
C THR A 35 -13.00 -7.56 -9.51
N PRO A 36 -12.83 -6.66 -8.55
CA PRO A 36 -12.13 -5.42 -8.81
C PRO A 36 -10.66 -5.66 -9.15
N MET A 37 -10.19 -5.03 -10.22
CA MET A 37 -8.76 -4.95 -10.51
C MET A 37 -8.13 -4.07 -9.44
N THR A 38 -7.17 -4.61 -8.70
CA THR A 38 -6.53 -3.92 -7.60
C THR A 38 -5.11 -4.43 -7.39
N HIS A 39 -4.25 -3.60 -6.81
CA HIS A 39 -2.90 -3.94 -6.40
C HIS A 39 -2.65 -3.34 -5.02
N ASP A 40 -2.06 -4.11 -4.09
CA ASP A 40 -1.77 -3.69 -2.72
C ASP A 40 -3.01 -3.16 -1.96
N PRO A 41 -4.10 -3.96 -1.88
CA PRO A 41 -5.35 -3.50 -1.28
C PRO A 41 -5.27 -3.44 0.25
N VAL A 42 -5.88 -2.39 0.80
CA VAL A 42 -6.20 -2.28 2.24
C VAL A 42 -7.66 -1.86 2.40
N MET A 43 -8.23 -2.17 3.55
CA MET A 43 -9.66 -1.99 3.78
C MET A 43 -9.92 -1.29 5.12
N ALA A 44 -11.01 -0.53 5.17
CA ALA A 44 -11.55 0.08 6.38
C ALA A 44 -13.08 -0.08 6.40
N TYR A 45 -13.66 0.01 7.59
CA TYR A 45 -15.12 -0.07 7.76
C TYR A 45 -15.60 1.08 8.64
N GLU A 46 -16.59 1.83 8.15
CA GLU A 46 -17.24 2.90 8.90
C GLU A 46 -18.68 3.07 8.40
N ASP A 47 -19.62 3.26 9.30
CA ASP A 47 -21.03 3.54 9.02
C ASP A 47 -21.65 2.57 8.00
N SER A 48 -21.53 1.27 8.28
CA SER A 48 -22.04 0.17 7.42
C SER A 48 -21.53 0.24 5.98
N THR A 49 -20.31 0.74 5.78
CA THR A 49 -19.64 0.84 4.47
C THR A 49 -18.21 0.35 4.59
N TYR A 50 -17.84 -0.57 3.71
CA TYR A 50 -16.47 -0.97 3.47
C TYR A 50 -15.84 0.00 2.49
N TYR A 51 -14.63 0.43 2.78
CA TYR A 51 -13.78 1.26 1.94
C TYR A 51 -12.54 0.48 1.61
N LEU A 52 -12.18 0.39 0.35
CA LEU A 52 -10.96 -0.25 -0.12
C LEU A 52 -10.09 0.78 -0.82
N PHE A 53 -8.83 0.81 -0.43
CA PHE A 53 -7.80 1.66 -1.01
C PHE A 53 -6.72 0.79 -1.62
N ALA A 54 -6.13 1.22 -2.73
CA ALA A 54 -5.15 0.43 -3.45
C ALA A 54 -4.16 1.31 -4.23
N THR A 55 -3.05 0.73 -4.63
CA THR A 55 -2.08 1.34 -5.55
C THR A 55 -2.77 1.89 -6.78
N GLY A 56 -2.42 3.13 -7.16
CA GLY A 56 -2.99 3.79 -8.33
C GLY A 56 -2.52 5.23 -8.53
N MET A 57 -3.09 5.88 -9.51
CA MET A 57 -2.84 7.30 -9.76
C MET A 57 -3.52 8.14 -8.67
N GLY A 58 -2.77 8.48 -7.62
CA GLY A 58 -3.28 9.19 -6.45
C GLY A 58 -4.07 8.32 -5.46
N ILE A 59 -3.83 7.00 -5.44
CA ILE A 59 -4.52 5.96 -4.67
C ILE A 59 -5.94 5.69 -5.20
N GLN A 60 -6.17 4.49 -5.70
CA GLN A 60 -7.49 4.00 -6.08
C GLN A 60 -8.37 3.83 -4.85
N GLN A 61 -9.67 4.12 -4.98
CA GLN A 61 -10.63 3.89 -3.91
C GLN A 61 -11.92 3.26 -4.42
N MET A 62 -12.49 2.40 -3.58
CA MET A 62 -13.73 1.70 -3.84
C MET A 62 -14.57 1.65 -2.56
N THR A 63 -15.88 1.45 -2.71
CA THR A 63 -16.78 1.25 -1.58
C THR A 63 -17.67 0.04 -1.81
N SER A 64 -18.09 -0.60 -0.71
CA SER A 64 -19.04 -1.72 -0.73
C SER A 64 -19.95 -1.68 0.48
N LYS A 65 -21.16 -2.22 0.35
CA LYS A 65 -22.11 -2.42 1.46
C LYS A 65 -22.11 -3.86 1.98
N ASP A 66 -21.62 -4.78 1.19
CA ASP A 66 -21.68 -6.23 1.44
C ASP A 66 -20.30 -6.91 1.43
N CYS A 67 -19.22 -6.13 1.24
CA CYS A 67 -17.84 -6.62 1.08
C CYS A 67 -17.66 -7.62 -0.10
N LYS A 68 -18.56 -7.61 -1.07
CA LYS A 68 -18.59 -8.49 -2.25
C LYS A 68 -18.69 -7.69 -3.54
N THR A 69 -19.71 -6.85 -3.62
CA THR A 69 -19.91 -5.95 -4.77
C THR A 69 -19.28 -4.62 -4.51
N TRP A 70 -18.23 -4.29 -5.25
CA TRP A 70 -17.44 -3.07 -5.08
C TRP A 70 -17.82 -2.01 -6.09
N THR A 71 -18.08 -0.82 -5.63
CA THR A 71 -18.24 0.37 -6.47
C THR A 71 -16.87 1.06 -6.61
N VAL A 72 -16.28 0.98 -7.78
CA VAL A 72 -15.03 1.69 -8.12
C VAL A 72 -15.34 3.16 -8.32
N LEU A 73 -14.69 4.02 -7.52
CA LEU A 73 -14.90 5.46 -7.59
C LEU A 73 -14.03 6.08 -8.69
N PRO A 74 -14.54 7.09 -9.42
CA PRO A 74 -13.77 7.72 -10.51
C PRO A 74 -12.62 8.60 -10.01
N GLU A 75 -12.79 9.19 -8.83
CA GLU A 75 -11.81 10.10 -8.24
C GLU A 75 -10.87 9.33 -7.30
N PRO A 76 -9.55 9.52 -7.41
CA PRO A 76 -8.60 8.96 -6.45
C PRO A 76 -8.69 9.69 -5.10
N VAL A 77 -8.04 9.12 -4.09
CA VAL A 77 -7.86 9.74 -2.76
C VAL A 77 -7.18 11.11 -2.88
N MET A 78 -6.15 11.21 -3.71
CA MET A 78 -5.41 12.43 -3.99
C MET A 78 -5.53 12.81 -5.47
N THR A 79 -6.22 13.89 -5.76
CA THR A 79 -6.26 14.50 -7.11
C THR A 79 -5.04 15.38 -7.36
N VAL A 80 -4.44 15.90 -6.30
CA VAL A 80 -3.20 16.69 -6.33
C VAL A 80 -2.17 16.03 -5.43
N ILE A 81 -1.04 15.67 -5.99
CA ILE A 81 0.06 15.07 -5.25
C ILE A 81 0.90 16.17 -4.57
N PRO A 82 1.13 16.12 -3.27
CA PRO A 82 1.91 17.11 -2.53
C PRO A 82 3.30 17.32 -3.13
N LYS A 83 3.75 18.56 -3.21
CA LYS A 83 5.04 18.91 -3.84
C LYS A 83 6.22 18.22 -3.16
N TRP A 84 6.20 18.08 -1.83
CA TRP A 84 7.26 17.48 -1.04
C TRP A 84 7.59 16.04 -1.49
N THR A 85 6.64 15.30 -2.08
CA THR A 85 6.86 13.93 -2.56
C THR A 85 7.94 13.87 -3.65
N ARG A 86 7.90 14.82 -4.59
CA ARG A 86 8.90 14.91 -5.68
C ARG A 86 10.22 15.49 -5.18
N ASP A 87 10.17 16.39 -4.19
CA ASP A 87 11.38 16.93 -3.57
C ASP A 87 12.13 15.83 -2.80
N SER A 88 11.40 14.91 -2.16
CA SER A 88 11.97 13.78 -1.41
C SER A 88 12.38 12.61 -2.30
N VAL A 89 11.62 12.36 -3.39
CA VAL A 89 11.81 11.23 -4.32
C VAL A 89 11.88 11.76 -5.75
N PRO A 90 13.04 12.25 -6.21
CA PRO A 90 13.21 12.67 -7.60
C PRO A 90 12.93 11.51 -8.57
N GLY A 91 12.03 11.72 -9.51
CA GLY A 91 11.55 10.69 -10.44
C GLY A 91 10.23 10.05 -10.03
N PHE A 92 9.70 10.30 -8.85
CA PHE A 92 8.33 9.97 -8.51
C PHE A 92 7.36 10.80 -9.35
N THR A 93 6.31 10.16 -9.84
CA THR A 93 5.27 10.80 -10.65
C THR A 93 3.97 10.94 -9.87
N HIS A 94 2.90 10.29 -10.31
CA HIS A 94 1.58 10.31 -9.64
C HIS A 94 1.10 8.91 -9.27
N HIS A 95 1.88 7.88 -9.56
CA HIS A 95 1.54 6.50 -9.26
C HIS A 95 1.95 6.20 -7.81
N VAL A 96 1.01 6.33 -6.92
CA VAL A 96 1.16 6.14 -5.48
C VAL A 96 0.95 4.67 -5.14
N TRP A 97 1.81 4.09 -4.29
CA TRP A 97 1.82 2.66 -4.02
C TRP A 97 1.39 2.36 -2.59
N ALA A 98 0.87 1.13 -2.43
CA ALA A 98 0.70 0.43 -1.17
C ALA A 98 0.22 1.34 -0.02
N PRO A 99 -1.03 1.76 -0.03
CA PRO A 99 -1.59 2.49 1.11
C PRO A 99 -1.80 1.58 2.31
N ASP A 100 -1.87 2.17 3.50
CA ASP A 100 -2.48 1.58 4.69
C ASP A 100 -3.38 2.59 5.38
N VAL A 101 -4.41 2.11 6.09
CA VAL A 101 -5.42 2.97 6.70
C VAL A 101 -5.83 2.45 8.06
N ILE A 102 -5.84 3.35 9.06
CA ILE A 102 -6.25 3.02 10.42
C ILE A 102 -7.09 4.16 11.05
N LYS A 103 -8.02 3.78 11.93
CA LYS A 103 -8.71 4.73 12.81
C LYS A 103 -8.00 4.77 14.16
N TRP A 104 -7.56 5.94 14.56
CA TRP A 104 -6.95 6.15 15.87
C TRP A 104 -7.26 7.56 16.39
N HIS A 105 -7.60 7.67 17.67
CA HIS A 105 -7.98 8.90 18.36
C HIS A 105 -9.03 9.74 17.58
N GLY A 106 -10.08 9.05 17.12
CA GLY A 106 -11.23 9.68 16.46
C GLY A 106 -10.97 10.20 15.03
N ARG A 107 -9.83 9.88 14.44
CA ARG A 107 -9.45 10.25 13.08
C ARG A 107 -9.05 9.03 12.27
N TRP A 108 -9.23 9.10 10.97
CA TRP A 108 -8.65 8.18 10.01
C TRP A 108 -7.29 8.71 9.54
N TRP A 109 -6.32 7.82 9.54
CA TRP A 109 -4.97 8.06 9.07
C TRP A 109 -4.69 7.13 7.91
N LEU A 110 -4.07 7.64 6.85
CA LEU A 110 -3.69 6.86 5.68
C LEU A 110 -2.23 7.13 5.35
N ALA A 111 -1.42 6.08 5.41
CA ALA A 111 -0.05 6.10 4.91
C ALA A 111 0.00 5.67 3.45
N TYR A 112 1.00 6.14 2.70
CA TYR A 112 1.16 5.79 1.29
C TYR A 112 2.63 5.88 0.86
N SER A 113 3.00 5.15 -0.17
CA SER A 113 4.38 5.07 -0.65
C SER A 113 4.62 5.88 -1.91
N CYS A 114 5.70 6.66 -1.90
CA CYS A 114 6.25 7.36 -3.06
C CYS A 114 7.62 6.77 -3.39
N SER A 115 7.79 6.19 -4.57
CA SER A 115 9.03 5.54 -4.96
C SER A 115 9.26 5.51 -6.46
N THR A 116 10.40 4.98 -6.86
CA THR A 116 10.71 4.55 -8.23
C THR A 116 11.11 3.09 -8.22
N PHE A 117 10.59 2.32 -9.18
CA PHE A 117 10.74 0.86 -9.21
C PHE A 117 12.20 0.41 -9.14
N GLY A 118 12.47 -0.55 -8.24
CA GLY A 118 13.79 -1.14 -8.05
C GLY A 118 14.82 -0.26 -7.35
N LYS A 119 14.40 0.81 -6.68
CA LYS A 119 15.28 1.71 -5.92
C LYS A 119 14.76 1.88 -4.50
N ASN A 120 15.67 2.18 -3.56
CA ASN A 120 15.31 2.53 -2.18
C ASN A 120 15.42 4.03 -1.86
N GLY A 121 15.38 4.89 -2.86
CA GLY A 121 15.13 6.32 -2.72
C GLY A 121 13.63 6.56 -2.66
N SER A 122 13.03 6.45 -1.48
CA SER A 122 11.59 6.39 -1.29
C SER A 122 11.11 7.22 -0.10
N ALA A 123 9.81 7.43 0.00
CA ALA A 123 9.17 8.13 1.10
C ALA A 123 7.78 7.54 1.41
N ILE A 124 7.42 7.50 2.68
CA ILE A 124 6.07 7.22 3.14
C ILE A 124 5.43 8.54 3.57
N GLY A 125 4.31 8.89 2.94
CA GLY A 125 3.51 10.06 3.28
C GLY A 125 2.33 9.73 4.15
N LEU A 126 1.71 10.75 4.73
CA LEU A 126 0.63 10.66 5.67
C LEU A 126 -0.52 11.58 5.27
N LEU A 127 -1.72 11.04 5.27
CA LEU A 127 -2.97 11.78 5.15
C LEU A 127 -3.85 11.54 6.37
N SER A 128 -4.74 12.48 6.67
CA SER A 128 -5.75 12.29 7.71
C SER A 128 -7.11 12.89 7.34
N LYS A 129 -8.19 12.35 7.95
CA LYS A 129 -9.53 12.93 7.90
C LYS A 129 -10.40 12.49 9.09
N PRO A 130 -11.47 13.24 9.40
CA PRO A 130 -12.30 12.93 10.57
C PRO A 130 -13.19 11.69 10.38
N SER A 131 -13.65 11.43 9.14
CA SER A 131 -14.43 10.24 8.80
C SER A 131 -14.17 9.82 7.36
N LEU A 132 -14.42 8.54 7.02
CA LEU A 132 -14.20 8.03 5.66
C LEU A 132 -15.17 8.65 4.64
N ALA A 133 -16.35 9.09 5.08
CA ALA A 133 -17.30 9.80 4.25
C ALA A 133 -16.92 11.27 3.99
N PHE A 134 -16.01 11.84 4.79
CA PHE A 134 -15.55 13.22 4.56
C PHE A 134 -14.76 13.32 3.26
N PRO A 135 -15.03 14.31 2.39
CA PRO A 135 -14.53 14.29 1.01
C PRO A 135 -13.03 14.52 0.88
N ILE A 136 -12.41 15.21 1.85
CA ILE A 136 -11.03 15.70 1.72
C ILE A 136 -10.10 15.01 2.71
N TRP A 137 -9.02 14.44 2.20
CA TRP A 137 -7.87 14.04 2.99
C TRP A 137 -6.91 15.22 3.16
N LYS A 138 -6.52 15.50 4.39
CA LYS A 138 -5.50 16.50 4.70
C LYS A 138 -4.12 15.88 4.57
N ASP A 139 -3.20 16.53 3.87
CA ASP A 139 -1.78 16.16 3.85
C ASP A 139 -1.13 16.51 5.20
N GLU A 140 -0.57 15.51 5.85
CA GLU A 140 0.16 15.66 7.11
C GLU A 140 1.69 15.55 6.89
N GLY A 141 2.14 15.41 5.64
CA GLY A 141 3.55 15.38 5.27
C GLY A 141 4.16 13.99 5.23
N CYS A 142 5.47 13.94 5.45
CA CYS A 142 6.28 12.73 5.32
C CYS A 142 6.54 12.08 6.67
N ILE A 143 6.26 10.78 6.81
CA ILE A 143 6.57 9.99 8.01
C ILE A 143 8.06 9.60 8.03
N VAL A 144 8.54 9.02 6.93
CA VAL A 144 9.89 8.46 6.82
C VAL A 144 10.38 8.46 5.38
N THR A 145 11.69 8.64 5.19
CA THR A 145 12.34 8.54 3.87
C THR A 145 13.50 7.57 3.92
N SER A 146 13.73 6.84 2.83
CA SER A 146 14.97 6.09 2.60
C SER A 146 15.80 6.71 1.48
N LYS A 147 17.14 6.54 1.58
CA LYS A 147 18.11 6.99 0.58
C LYS A 147 19.17 5.92 0.39
N ALA A 148 19.45 5.56 -0.85
CA ALA A 148 20.34 4.45 -1.23
C ALA A 148 21.73 4.44 -0.59
N LYS A 149 22.28 5.61 -0.24
CA LYS A 149 23.62 5.73 0.38
C LYS A 149 23.55 5.90 1.91
N ARG A 150 22.37 6.10 2.46
CA ARG A 150 22.15 6.30 3.90
C ARG A 150 21.56 5.06 4.56
N ASP A 151 20.60 4.41 3.89
CA ASP A 151 19.76 3.39 4.50
C ASP A 151 19.91 2.05 3.76
N ASN A 152 19.96 0.95 4.51
CA ASN A 152 19.90 -0.41 3.98
C ASN A 152 18.47 -0.99 4.09
N TRP A 153 17.45 -0.18 3.82
CA TRP A 153 16.03 -0.54 3.78
C TRP A 153 15.29 0.40 2.84
N ASN A 154 14.04 0.09 2.52
CA ASN A 154 13.24 0.87 1.60
C ASN A 154 11.97 1.40 2.28
N ALA A 155 11.71 2.71 2.19
CA ALA A 155 10.55 3.37 2.78
C ALA A 155 9.32 3.23 1.89
N ILE A 156 8.81 2.00 1.75
CA ILE A 156 7.52 1.67 1.09
C ILE A 156 6.79 0.60 1.88
N ASP A 157 5.56 0.31 1.47
CA ASP A 157 4.68 -0.71 2.03
C ASP A 157 4.42 -0.50 3.53
N PRO A 158 3.87 0.67 3.90
CA PRO A 158 3.56 0.95 5.29
C PRO A 158 2.39 0.11 5.79
N ASN A 159 2.41 -0.23 7.07
CA ASN A 159 1.25 -0.67 7.82
C ASN A 159 1.30 -0.07 9.23
N PHE A 160 0.18 0.45 9.69
CA PHE A 160 0.01 0.94 11.05
C PHE A 160 -0.43 -0.19 11.99
N VAL A 161 0.08 -0.17 13.21
CA VAL A 161 -0.42 -1.02 14.29
C VAL A 161 -0.49 -0.20 15.58
N ILE A 162 -1.56 -0.41 16.35
CA ILE A 162 -1.72 0.16 17.69
C ILE A 162 -1.47 -0.96 18.68
N ASP A 163 -0.55 -0.74 19.62
CA ASP A 163 -0.22 -1.75 20.62
C ASP A 163 -1.27 -1.81 21.76
N GLU A 164 -1.01 -2.61 22.81
CA GLU A 164 -1.89 -2.76 23.95
C GLU A 164 -1.93 -1.53 24.87
N ASN A 165 -0.97 -0.62 24.74
CA ASN A 165 -0.87 0.63 25.49
C ASN A 165 -1.48 1.82 24.73
N ASP A 166 -2.20 1.56 23.62
CA ASP A 166 -2.73 2.58 22.71
C ASP A 166 -1.63 3.42 22.04
N GLU A 167 -0.43 2.86 21.86
CA GLU A 167 0.69 3.53 21.21
C GLU A 167 0.77 3.12 19.73
N PRO A 168 0.94 4.09 18.81
CA PRO A 168 1.00 3.80 17.38
C PRO A 168 2.41 3.41 16.95
N TRP A 169 2.48 2.46 16.02
CA TRP A 169 3.70 1.98 15.40
C TRP A 169 3.54 1.94 13.88
N LEU A 170 4.65 2.11 13.16
CA LEU A 170 4.73 1.89 11.73
C LEU A 170 5.63 0.69 11.46
N VAL A 171 5.13 -0.24 10.67
CA VAL A 171 5.91 -1.31 10.05
C VAL A 171 5.97 -1.05 8.54
N TRP A 172 7.12 -1.26 7.91
CA TRP A 172 7.30 -1.01 6.48
C TRP A 172 8.50 -1.79 5.94
N GLY A 173 8.66 -1.81 4.63
CA GLY A 173 9.89 -2.29 4.02
C GLY A 173 9.67 -3.22 2.84
N SER A 174 10.63 -3.20 1.94
CA SER A 174 10.67 -4.02 0.74
C SER A 174 12.13 -4.26 0.37
N PHE A 175 12.53 -5.52 0.28
CA PHE A 175 13.90 -5.94 -0.04
C PHE A 175 14.97 -5.40 0.94
N TRP A 176 16.19 -5.16 0.48
CA TRP A 176 17.36 -4.72 1.27
C TRP A 176 17.48 -5.47 2.60
N ASP A 177 17.42 -4.79 3.75
CA ASP A 177 17.45 -5.45 5.07
C ASP A 177 16.06 -5.86 5.57
N GLY A 178 15.08 -5.95 4.67
CA GLY A 178 13.76 -6.47 4.99
C GLY A 178 12.85 -5.47 5.69
N ILE A 179 12.04 -6.00 6.60
CA ILE A 179 10.93 -5.30 7.23
C ILE A 179 11.41 -4.53 8.45
N GLN A 180 11.08 -3.26 8.50
CA GLN A 180 11.42 -2.32 9.56
C GLN A 180 10.21 -2.01 10.43
N LEU A 181 10.46 -1.70 11.69
CA LEU A 181 9.46 -1.26 12.67
C LEU A 181 9.99 -0.05 13.43
N ALA A 182 9.15 0.93 13.68
CA ALA A 182 9.45 2.06 14.57
C ALA A 182 8.18 2.57 15.25
N LYS A 183 8.35 3.10 16.47
CA LYS A 183 7.27 3.74 17.21
C LYS A 183 6.95 5.11 16.62
N LEU A 184 5.68 5.44 16.56
CA LEU A 184 5.18 6.75 16.18
C LEU A 184 4.84 7.59 17.41
N ASP A 185 4.76 8.89 17.22
CA ASP A 185 4.21 9.82 18.19
C ASP A 185 2.69 10.07 17.96
N THR A 186 2.11 10.94 18.76
CA THR A 186 0.67 11.29 18.67
C THR A 186 0.29 12.02 17.38
N THR A 187 1.24 12.44 16.57
CA THR A 187 1.02 13.01 15.23
C THR A 187 1.19 11.99 14.12
N MET A 188 1.37 10.71 14.46
CA MET A 188 1.62 9.59 13.54
C MET A 188 2.91 9.73 12.72
N HIS A 189 3.90 10.45 13.25
CA HIS A 189 5.26 10.52 12.71
C HIS A 189 6.23 9.72 13.59
N ILE A 190 7.40 9.37 13.05
CA ILE A 190 8.42 8.64 13.82
C ILE A 190 8.73 9.43 15.11
N ALA A 191 8.59 8.76 16.25
CA ALA A 191 8.79 9.36 17.55
C ALA A 191 10.23 9.89 17.70
N LYS A 192 10.39 11.01 18.40
CA LYS A 192 11.69 11.65 18.56
C LYS A 192 12.72 10.70 19.19
N GLY A 193 13.81 10.46 18.48
CA GLY A 193 14.90 9.59 18.93
C GLY A 193 14.69 8.11 18.59
N GLU A 194 13.52 7.74 18.08
CA GLU A 194 13.24 6.37 17.63
C GLU A 194 14.07 6.04 16.38
N LYS A 195 14.53 4.79 16.30
CA LYS A 195 15.30 4.28 15.16
C LYS A 195 14.61 3.04 14.60
N PRO A 196 14.52 2.89 13.28
CA PRO A 196 14.03 1.68 12.65
C PRO A 196 14.82 0.45 13.14
N ARG A 197 14.09 -0.66 13.37
CA ARG A 197 14.65 -1.96 13.70
C ARG A 197 14.10 -3.01 12.76
N THR A 198 14.95 -3.91 12.30
CA THR A 198 14.54 -5.00 11.41
C THR A 198 13.83 -6.10 12.21
N ILE A 199 12.61 -6.47 11.77
CA ILE A 199 11.79 -7.50 12.43
C ILE A 199 11.57 -8.74 11.57
N ALA A 200 11.83 -8.69 10.25
CA ALA A 200 11.74 -9.85 9.37
C ALA A 200 12.66 -9.72 8.15
N ARG A 201 13.16 -10.86 7.66
CA ARG A 201 13.95 -11.01 6.43
C ARG A 201 13.53 -12.27 5.69
N ARG A 202 13.74 -12.29 4.37
CA ARG A 202 13.49 -13.48 3.54
C ARG A 202 14.50 -14.58 3.83
N TYR A 203 15.74 -14.19 4.12
CA TYR A 203 16.85 -15.11 4.41
C TYR A 203 17.66 -14.63 5.61
N SER A 204 18.23 -15.59 6.34
CA SER A 204 19.18 -15.28 7.40
C SER A 204 20.37 -14.51 6.84
N PRO A 205 20.79 -13.40 7.49
CA PRO A 205 21.99 -12.66 7.08
C PRO A 205 23.25 -13.54 7.04
N LYS A 206 23.30 -14.61 7.84
CA LYS A 206 24.45 -15.53 7.94
C LYS A 206 24.53 -16.49 6.75
N ASN A 207 23.37 -16.84 6.14
CA ASN A 207 23.26 -17.86 5.11
C ASN A 207 22.76 -17.31 3.77
N GLN A 208 22.84 -16.02 3.58
CA GLN A 208 22.30 -15.36 2.40
C GLN A 208 23.02 -15.79 1.13
N LYS A 209 22.38 -16.68 0.34
CA LYS A 209 22.81 -16.95 -1.04
C LYS A 209 22.38 -15.76 -1.88
N ARG A 210 23.31 -15.19 -2.63
CA ARG A 210 23.00 -14.11 -3.58
C ARG A 210 22.17 -14.66 -4.73
N MET A 211 20.87 -14.47 -4.66
CA MET A 211 19.98 -14.67 -5.81
C MET A 211 19.82 -13.32 -6.53
N ALA A 212 19.75 -13.33 -7.85
CA ALA A 212 19.51 -12.11 -8.61
C ALA A 212 18.09 -11.61 -8.34
N ASN A 213 17.96 -10.37 -7.93
CA ASN A 213 16.68 -9.69 -7.94
C ASN A 213 16.38 -9.25 -9.39
N PRO A 214 15.32 -9.74 -10.05
CA PRO A 214 15.00 -9.40 -11.43
C PRO A 214 14.62 -7.93 -11.63
N THR A 215 14.25 -7.22 -10.55
CA THR A 215 13.81 -5.82 -10.62
C THR A 215 14.91 -4.83 -10.28
N SER A 216 15.93 -5.25 -9.50
CA SER A 216 17.07 -4.40 -9.15
C SER A 216 18.26 -5.24 -8.69
N LYS A 217 19.39 -5.04 -9.34
CA LYS A 217 20.68 -5.64 -8.94
C LYS A 217 21.20 -5.11 -7.59
N TYR A 218 20.65 -4.01 -7.08
CA TYR A 218 21.07 -3.37 -5.83
C TYR A 218 20.23 -3.81 -4.61
N ALA A 219 18.99 -4.25 -4.83
CA ALA A 219 18.09 -4.67 -3.75
C ALA A 219 18.48 -6.02 -3.12
N GLY A 220 19.38 -6.77 -3.80
CA GLY A 220 19.85 -8.07 -3.27
C GLY A 220 18.81 -9.18 -3.36
N THR A 221 19.01 -10.20 -2.56
CA THR A 221 18.23 -11.46 -2.57
C THR A 221 17.11 -11.50 -1.54
N ASN A 222 17.03 -10.49 -0.71
CA ASN A 222 16.10 -10.47 0.42
C ASN A 222 14.69 -10.07 -0.05
N ALA A 223 14.07 -10.93 -0.88
CA ALA A 223 12.77 -10.72 -1.50
C ALA A 223 11.64 -10.90 -0.48
N ILE A 224 11.48 -9.93 0.38
CA ILE A 224 10.43 -9.79 1.39
C ILE A 224 9.90 -8.37 1.36
N GLU A 225 8.56 -8.21 1.45
CA GLU A 225 7.90 -6.90 1.47
C GLU A 225 6.48 -6.98 2.01
N ALA A 226 5.73 -5.88 1.93
CA ALA A 226 4.32 -5.82 2.26
C ALA A 226 3.99 -6.37 3.65
N PRO A 227 4.56 -5.81 4.72
CA PRO A 227 4.22 -6.24 6.06
C PRO A 227 2.80 -5.81 6.44
N PHE A 228 2.10 -6.67 7.18
CA PHE A 228 0.85 -6.33 7.84
C PHE A 228 0.77 -7.02 9.21
N ILE A 229 0.48 -6.26 10.26
CA ILE A 229 0.34 -6.81 11.61
C ILE A 229 -1.13 -6.81 12.03
N MET A 230 -1.65 -8.02 12.31
CA MET A 230 -2.98 -8.24 12.88
C MET A 230 -2.85 -8.70 14.34
N LYS A 231 -3.71 -8.19 15.22
CA LYS A 231 -3.82 -8.68 16.62
C LYS A 231 -4.93 -9.73 16.72
N HIS A 232 -4.61 -10.91 17.28
CA HIS A 232 -5.59 -11.94 17.56
C HIS A 232 -5.13 -12.83 18.73
N GLY A 233 -6.05 -13.22 19.62
CA GLY A 233 -5.79 -14.19 20.67
C GLY A 233 -4.60 -13.88 21.60
N GLY A 234 -4.31 -12.57 21.81
CA GLY A 234 -3.18 -12.12 22.62
C GLY A 234 -1.81 -12.24 21.94
N TYR A 235 -1.80 -12.30 20.60
CA TYR A 235 -0.61 -12.26 19.76
C TYR A 235 -0.72 -11.16 18.69
N TYR A 236 0.43 -10.69 18.26
CA TYR A 236 0.64 -9.94 17.03
C TYR A 236 1.08 -10.91 15.93
N TYR A 237 0.37 -10.93 14.81
CA TYR A 237 0.68 -11.77 13.65
C TYR A 237 1.24 -10.88 12.56
N LEU A 238 2.52 -11.05 12.25
CA LEU A 238 3.19 -10.35 11.16
C LEU A 238 3.07 -11.18 9.89
N PHE A 239 2.21 -10.74 8.98
CA PHE A 239 2.14 -11.24 7.62
C PHE A 239 3.15 -10.48 6.77
N VAL A 240 3.83 -11.18 5.88
CA VAL A 240 4.74 -10.59 4.89
C VAL A 240 4.64 -11.35 3.58
N SER A 241 4.96 -10.67 2.50
CA SER A 241 5.02 -11.31 1.19
C SER A 241 6.46 -11.67 0.85
N TRP A 242 6.65 -12.88 0.35
CA TRP A 242 7.92 -13.39 -0.15
C TRP A 242 7.93 -13.45 -1.67
N ASP A 243 9.13 -13.38 -2.21
CA ASP A 243 9.46 -13.54 -3.62
C ASP A 243 8.98 -12.34 -4.47
N TYR A 244 8.48 -12.50 -5.68
CA TYR A 244 8.39 -11.37 -6.63
C TYR A 244 6.97 -11.09 -7.09
N CYS A 245 6.55 -9.83 -6.92
CA CYS A 245 5.36 -9.24 -7.55
C CYS A 245 5.66 -8.71 -8.95
N CYS A 246 4.65 -8.07 -9.54
CA CYS A 246 4.78 -7.07 -10.61
C CYS A 246 5.29 -7.61 -11.94
N MET A 247 5.20 -8.93 -12.16
CA MET A 247 5.59 -9.63 -13.38
C MET A 247 4.40 -10.35 -14.08
N GLY A 248 3.16 -9.99 -13.71
CA GLY A 248 1.95 -10.61 -14.24
C GLY A 248 1.97 -12.13 -14.02
N SER A 249 1.78 -12.90 -15.09
CA SER A 249 1.79 -14.38 -15.06
C SER A 249 3.14 -15.01 -14.65
N LYS A 250 4.21 -14.23 -14.57
CA LYS A 250 5.52 -14.68 -14.12
C LYS A 250 5.79 -14.35 -12.64
N SER A 251 4.85 -13.73 -11.95
CA SER A 251 4.96 -13.44 -10.52
C SER A 251 5.07 -14.72 -9.70
N THR A 252 5.81 -14.65 -8.60
CA THR A 252 6.05 -15.79 -7.69
C THR A 252 5.67 -15.46 -6.25
N TYR A 253 4.95 -14.37 -6.08
CA TYR A 253 4.50 -13.80 -4.81
C TYR A 253 3.71 -14.80 -3.97
N ARG A 254 3.99 -14.83 -2.67
CA ARG A 254 3.27 -15.65 -1.68
C ARG A 254 3.34 -15.02 -0.29
N VAL A 255 2.40 -15.35 0.57
CA VAL A 255 2.31 -14.79 1.92
C VAL A 255 2.70 -15.82 2.96
N VAL A 256 3.50 -15.37 3.92
CA VAL A 256 3.85 -16.12 5.13
C VAL A 256 3.55 -15.29 6.37
N VAL A 257 3.49 -15.96 7.54
CA VAL A 257 3.18 -15.31 8.82
C VAL A 257 4.09 -15.83 9.93
N GLY A 258 4.44 -14.95 10.87
CA GLY A 258 4.95 -15.27 12.18
C GLY A 258 4.20 -14.53 13.25
N ARG A 259 4.38 -14.89 14.52
CA ARG A 259 3.68 -14.23 15.64
C ARG A 259 4.60 -13.87 16.79
N SER A 260 4.20 -12.87 17.56
CA SER A 260 4.88 -12.43 18.77
C SER A 260 3.88 -12.07 19.87
N LYS A 261 4.32 -12.05 21.12
CA LYS A 261 3.53 -11.52 22.25
C LYS A 261 3.60 -10.01 22.35
N THR A 262 4.60 -9.38 21.76
CA THR A 262 4.80 -7.93 21.75
C THR A 262 4.92 -7.43 20.32
N VAL A 263 4.53 -6.16 20.09
CA VAL A 263 4.55 -5.54 18.76
C VAL A 263 5.96 -5.48 18.16
N ASP A 264 6.98 -5.37 18.98
CA ASP A 264 8.38 -5.27 18.56
C ASP A 264 9.09 -6.62 18.40
N GLY A 265 8.38 -7.73 18.59
CA GLY A 265 8.90 -9.08 18.37
C GLY A 265 9.63 -9.70 19.58
N PRO A 266 10.42 -10.76 19.39
CA PRO A 266 10.67 -11.42 18.10
C PRO A 266 9.40 -12.10 17.54
N TYR A 267 9.22 -12.00 16.24
CA TYR A 267 8.21 -12.76 15.51
C TYR A 267 8.80 -14.12 15.14
N VAL A 268 8.10 -15.18 15.50
CA VAL A 268 8.52 -16.55 15.18
C VAL A 268 7.44 -17.27 14.36
N ASP A 269 7.87 -18.16 13.48
CA ASP A 269 6.95 -19.00 12.72
C ASP A 269 6.45 -20.19 13.56
N ARG A 270 5.63 -21.07 12.98
CA ARG A 270 5.04 -22.22 13.66
C ARG A 270 6.07 -23.24 14.14
N ASN A 271 7.26 -23.26 13.52
CA ASN A 271 8.37 -24.13 13.91
C ASN A 271 9.30 -23.50 14.95
N GLY A 272 9.03 -22.23 15.36
CA GLY A 272 9.85 -21.47 16.29
C GLY A 272 11.02 -20.72 15.63
N GLU A 273 11.07 -20.66 14.30
CA GLU A 273 12.10 -19.95 13.56
C GLU A 273 11.84 -18.44 13.57
N ASP A 274 12.85 -17.65 13.93
CA ASP A 274 12.76 -16.19 13.95
C ASP A 274 12.62 -15.64 12.52
N MET A 275 11.63 -14.74 12.31
CA MET A 275 11.44 -14.11 11.00
C MET A 275 12.62 -13.23 10.58
N ARG A 276 13.43 -12.75 11.52
CA ARG A 276 14.69 -12.03 11.20
C ARG A 276 15.75 -12.93 10.57
N GLU A 277 15.63 -14.23 10.77
CA GLU A 277 16.52 -15.29 10.24
C GLU A 277 15.89 -16.07 9.09
N GLY A 278 14.76 -15.60 8.55
CA GLY A 278 14.09 -16.23 7.41
C GLY A 278 12.94 -17.16 7.78
N GLY A 279 12.49 -17.17 9.03
CA GLY A 279 11.28 -17.89 9.45
C GLY A 279 10.03 -17.33 8.78
N GLY A 280 9.01 -18.17 8.64
CA GLY A 280 7.72 -17.80 8.08
C GLY A 280 6.85 -19.03 7.78
N THR A 281 5.69 -19.10 8.42
CA THR A 281 4.69 -20.13 8.16
C THR A 281 3.90 -19.77 6.90
N PRO A 282 3.83 -20.64 5.87
CA PRO A 282 3.02 -20.37 4.67
C PRO A 282 1.54 -20.13 4.99
N VAL A 283 0.95 -19.12 4.34
CA VAL A 283 -0.47 -18.77 4.47
C VAL A 283 -1.20 -19.01 3.16
N ILE A 284 -0.69 -18.46 2.06
CA ILE A 284 -1.29 -18.58 0.73
C ILE A 284 -0.22 -18.37 -0.35
N GLU A 285 -0.38 -19.09 -1.45
CA GLU A 285 0.41 -18.92 -2.68
C GLU A 285 -0.48 -19.16 -3.91
N GLY A 286 0.00 -18.87 -5.10
CA GLY A 286 -0.72 -19.14 -6.34
C GLY A 286 -0.88 -20.65 -6.59
N ASP A 287 -2.09 -21.08 -6.85
CA ASP A 287 -2.46 -22.48 -7.16
C ASP A 287 -2.16 -22.86 -8.62
N LYS A 288 -1.72 -21.90 -9.43
CA LYS A 288 -1.48 -22.01 -10.89
C LYS A 288 -2.71 -22.37 -11.73
N LYS A 289 -3.86 -22.47 -11.09
CA LYS A 289 -5.16 -22.73 -11.74
C LYS A 289 -6.00 -21.47 -11.83
N PHE A 290 -6.16 -20.76 -10.70
CA PHE A 290 -6.91 -19.51 -10.60
C PHE A 290 -5.96 -18.32 -10.48
N PHE A 291 -4.87 -18.50 -9.75
CA PHE A 291 -3.85 -17.46 -9.52
C PHE A 291 -2.45 -17.97 -9.76
N GLU A 292 -1.66 -17.19 -10.50
CA GLU A 292 -0.24 -17.44 -10.69
C GLU A 292 0.56 -17.19 -9.42
N ALA A 293 0.20 -16.15 -8.69
CA ALA A 293 0.81 -15.71 -7.45
C ALA A 293 -0.18 -14.85 -6.66
N ILE A 294 -0.03 -14.82 -5.33
CA ILE A 294 -0.87 -14.04 -4.42
C ILE A 294 0.03 -13.36 -3.38
N GLY A 295 -0.15 -12.07 -3.15
CA GLY A 295 0.64 -11.35 -2.16
C GLY A 295 0.11 -9.95 -1.84
N HIS A 296 0.90 -9.22 -1.05
CA HIS A 296 0.56 -7.92 -0.49
C HIS A 296 -0.79 -7.96 0.22
N CYS A 297 -0.81 -8.58 1.40
CA CYS A 297 -2.03 -8.82 2.13
C CYS A 297 -2.29 -7.79 3.22
N ALA A 298 -3.56 -7.75 3.62
CA ALA A 298 -4.02 -7.16 4.86
C ALA A 298 -4.98 -8.13 5.56
N ALA A 299 -5.01 -8.12 6.87
CA ALA A 299 -5.83 -9.01 7.68
C ALA A 299 -6.50 -8.24 8.83
N TYR A 300 -7.80 -8.41 8.97
CA TYR A 300 -8.62 -7.60 9.87
C TYR A 300 -9.57 -8.45 10.70
N ASN A 301 -9.85 -8.03 11.94
CA ASN A 301 -11.14 -8.28 12.55
C ASN A 301 -12.05 -7.10 12.19
N MET A 302 -13.03 -7.35 11.35
CA MET A 302 -13.89 -6.31 10.83
C MET A 302 -15.36 -6.75 10.86
N ASN A 303 -16.19 -5.96 11.53
CA ASN A 303 -17.61 -6.29 11.73
C ASN A 303 -17.86 -7.70 12.34
N GLY A 304 -16.94 -8.13 13.23
CA GLY A 304 -17.04 -9.42 13.92
C GLY A 304 -16.49 -10.63 13.14
N GLU A 305 -15.96 -10.41 11.94
CA GLU A 305 -15.36 -11.44 11.11
C GLU A 305 -13.85 -11.19 10.93
N ASP A 306 -13.07 -12.26 10.95
CA ASP A 306 -11.66 -12.20 10.59
C ASP A 306 -11.51 -12.40 9.08
N ILE A 307 -11.05 -11.36 8.40
CA ILE A 307 -11.00 -11.26 6.94
C ILE A 307 -9.57 -11.03 6.48
N TYR A 308 -9.15 -11.82 5.51
CA TYR A 308 -7.92 -11.64 4.74
C TYR A 308 -8.24 -11.03 3.39
N ILE A 309 -7.46 -10.05 2.96
CA ILE A 309 -7.45 -9.54 1.59
C ILE A 309 -6.04 -9.46 1.04
N SER A 310 -5.89 -9.56 -0.27
CA SER A 310 -4.64 -9.35 -0.99
C SER A 310 -4.93 -9.09 -2.47
N HIS A 311 -3.90 -8.93 -3.29
CA HIS A 311 -4.09 -9.10 -4.73
C HIS A 311 -3.54 -10.45 -5.20
N GLY A 312 -4.16 -11.00 -6.23
CA GLY A 312 -3.72 -12.20 -6.91
C GLY A 312 -3.60 -11.97 -8.41
N TYR A 313 -2.56 -12.50 -9.03
CA TYR A 313 -2.34 -12.45 -10.47
C TYR A 313 -3.18 -13.52 -11.15
N SER A 314 -4.33 -13.14 -11.68
CA SER A 314 -5.34 -14.05 -12.23
C SER A 314 -4.86 -14.76 -13.49
N VAL A 315 -4.99 -16.09 -13.51
CA VAL A 315 -4.70 -16.90 -14.71
C VAL A 315 -5.68 -16.55 -15.83
N GLU A 316 -6.99 -16.48 -15.53
CA GLU A 316 -8.04 -16.12 -16.46
C GLU A 316 -7.80 -14.75 -17.11
N HIS A 317 -7.35 -13.77 -16.32
CA HIS A 317 -7.08 -12.41 -16.78
C HIS A 317 -5.62 -12.20 -17.19
N LYS A 318 -4.89 -13.28 -17.58
CA LYS A 318 -3.53 -13.24 -18.13
C LYS A 318 -2.53 -12.53 -17.20
N GLY A 319 -2.64 -12.74 -15.91
CA GLY A 319 -1.75 -12.17 -14.91
C GLY A 319 -2.14 -10.75 -14.47
N ALA A 320 -3.33 -10.26 -14.80
CA ALA A 320 -3.85 -9.05 -14.18
C ALA A 320 -4.08 -9.26 -12.68
N ALA A 321 -3.76 -8.26 -11.87
CA ALA A 321 -3.98 -8.31 -10.44
C ALA A 321 -5.44 -7.98 -10.11
N ILE A 322 -6.10 -8.88 -9.38
CA ILE A 322 -7.48 -8.73 -8.89
C ILE A 322 -7.54 -8.97 -7.38
N LEU A 323 -8.60 -8.48 -6.76
CA LEU A 323 -8.83 -8.66 -5.33
C LEU A 323 -9.03 -10.15 -4.98
N VAL A 324 -8.31 -10.61 -3.97
CA VAL A 324 -8.50 -11.90 -3.30
C VAL A 324 -9.03 -11.61 -1.91
N GLN A 325 -10.15 -12.21 -1.54
CA GLN A 325 -10.75 -12.13 -0.21
C GLN A 325 -10.96 -13.54 0.33
N ARG A 326 -10.64 -13.77 1.61
CA ARG A 326 -10.85 -15.05 2.28
C ARG A 326 -11.20 -14.84 3.74
N PRO A 327 -12.14 -15.60 4.33
CA PRO A 327 -12.29 -15.69 5.77
C PRO A 327 -11.04 -16.31 6.39
N ILE A 328 -10.64 -15.79 7.55
CA ILE A 328 -9.60 -16.39 8.39
C ILE A 328 -10.26 -17.28 9.43
N LYS A 329 -9.83 -18.53 9.55
CA LYS A 329 -10.10 -19.42 10.67
C LYS A 329 -8.81 -19.64 11.45
N TRP A 330 -8.94 -19.97 12.72
CA TRP A 330 -7.81 -20.17 13.60
C TRP A 330 -7.72 -21.64 14.02
N THR A 331 -6.55 -22.21 13.91
CA THR A 331 -6.29 -23.56 14.43
C THR A 331 -6.36 -23.56 15.96
N SER A 332 -6.45 -24.73 16.58
CA SER A 332 -6.47 -24.86 18.06
C SER A 332 -5.20 -24.33 18.73
N ASP A 333 -4.07 -24.31 18.02
CA ASP A 333 -2.81 -23.72 18.46
C ASP A 333 -2.63 -22.27 18.02
N GLY A 334 -3.69 -21.64 17.47
CA GLY A 334 -3.80 -20.20 17.18
C GLY A 334 -3.08 -19.75 15.93
N TRP A 335 -2.99 -20.55 14.86
CA TRP A 335 -2.46 -20.11 13.57
C TRP A 335 -3.58 -19.82 12.56
N PRO A 336 -3.41 -18.79 11.71
CA PRO A 336 -4.42 -18.47 10.71
C PRO A 336 -4.44 -19.50 9.58
N VAL A 337 -5.64 -19.84 9.14
CA VAL A 337 -5.92 -20.66 7.96
C VAL A 337 -6.97 -19.95 7.13
N LEU A 338 -6.67 -19.75 5.85
CA LEU A 338 -7.63 -19.14 4.92
C LEU A 338 -8.60 -20.20 4.40
N VAL A 339 -9.87 -19.84 4.38
CA VAL A 339 -10.95 -20.70 3.87
C VAL A 339 -11.37 -20.20 2.50
N GLU A 340 -11.59 -21.12 1.55
CA GLU A 340 -12.21 -20.74 0.28
C GLU A 340 -13.62 -20.22 0.53
N SER A 341 -13.96 -19.10 -0.12
CA SER A 341 -15.25 -18.42 0.00
C SER A 341 -16.25 -18.98 -1.01
#